data_b25700a24810bb39963b37727f4239dc
#
_entry.id   b25700a24810bb39963b37727f4239dc
#
_cell.length_a   1.000
_cell.length_b   1.000
_cell.length_c   1.000
_cell.angle_alpha   90.00
_cell.angle_beta   90.00
_cell.angle_gamma   90.00
#
_symmetry.space_group_name_H-M   'P 1'
#
loop_
_entity.id
_entity.type
_entity.pdbx_description
1 polymer ?
#
loop_
_entity_poly.entity_id
_entity_poly.type
_entity_poly.pdbx_seq_one_letter_code
_entity_poly.pdbx_strand_id
1 'polypeptide(L)'
;MLFPPTQRVIYHKNPLVEVVCQLRFPTILKIDAEIPVAFQEAVRSTFPDYTPTVEHAHNVELTDTNGQTDTHTSHTTTNHAFISADRKWRVNLTSGFIALSTLNYKRWEEFRDMLVAPLQALMSIYAPSHFNRVGLRYTDAIDRIGLGLGTCRWTDLVKPEMLGMLASATLPESVITHATQVSELKLDNETAMVINAGLGSAEGKSNPCLIV
;
A
#
# COMPACT_ATOMS: atom_id res chain seq x y z
N MET A 1 10.30 10.04 -22.07
CA MET A 1 9.58 10.17 -20.79
C MET A 1 8.15 9.69 -21.04
N LEU A 2 7.67 8.71 -20.30
CA LEU A 2 6.37 8.04 -20.55
C LEU A 2 5.19 9.00 -20.22
N PHE A 3 5.37 9.87 -19.25
CA PHE A 3 4.39 10.87 -18.85
C PHE A 3 4.91 12.28 -19.13
N PRO A 4 4.05 13.18 -19.63
CA PRO A 4 4.45 14.56 -19.85
C PRO A 4 4.80 15.23 -18.51
N PRO A 5 5.77 16.17 -18.49
CA PRO A 5 6.05 16.94 -17.30
C PRO A 5 4.81 17.78 -16.95
N THR A 6 4.34 17.63 -15.72
CA THR A 6 3.21 18.38 -15.18
C THR A 6 3.65 19.24 -14.03
N GLN A 7 3.03 20.41 -13.87
CA GLN A 7 3.26 21.24 -12.71
C GLN A 7 2.79 20.50 -11.45
N ARG A 8 3.65 20.51 -10.41
CA ARG A 8 3.26 19.93 -9.12
C ARG A 8 2.15 20.75 -8.48
N VAL A 9 1.06 20.08 -8.11
CA VAL A 9 -0.09 20.69 -7.44
C VAL A 9 -0.35 19.95 -6.14
N ILE A 10 -0.65 20.70 -5.08
CA ILE A 10 -1.11 20.16 -3.82
C ILE A 10 -2.61 20.48 -3.72
N TYR A 11 -3.45 19.47 -3.75
CA TYR A 11 -4.90 19.63 -3.64
C TYR A 11 -5.33 19.74 -2.19
N HIS A 12 -6.15 20.74 -1.87
CA HIS A 12 -6.71 20.91 -0.51
C HIS A 12 -7.65 19.77 -0.10
N LYS A 13 -8.35 19.17 -1.08
CA LYS A 13 -9.21 18.00 -0.91
C LYS A 13 -8.74 16.94 -1.89
N ASN A 14 -7.75 16.16 -1.47
CA ASN A 14 -7.32 15.00 -2.26
C ASN A 14 -8.10 13.76 -1.85
N PRO A 15 -8.31 12.78 -2.74
CA PRO A 15 -9.00 11.54 -2.44
C PRO A 15 -8.09 10.51 -1.74
N LEU A 16 -6.83 10.81 -1.46
CA LEU A 16 -5.89 9.91 -0.84
C LEU A 16 -6.36 9.49 0.55
N VAL A 17 -6.50 8.20 0.75
CA VAL A 17 -6.87 7.59 2.04
C VAL A 17 -5.69 6.90 2.70
N GLU A 18 -4.71 6.41 1.92
CA GLU A 18 -3.50 5.79 2.45
C GLU A 18 -2.32 5.99 1.49
N VAL A 19 -1.14 6.21 2.06
CA VAL A 19 0.13 6.12 1.32
C VAL A 19 1.07 5.19 2.08
N VAL A 20 1.70 4.24 1.35
CA VAL A 20 2.64 3.26 1.92
C VAL A 20 3.94 3.29 1.13
N CYS A 21 5.08 3.37 1.81
CA CYS A 21 6.40 3.08 1.25
C CYS A 21 6.95 1.82 1.92
N GLN A 22 7.25 0.79 1.14
CA GLN A 22 7.80 -0.48 1.61
C GLN A 22 9.19 -0.71 1.01
N LEU A 23 10.16 -1.03 1.85
CA LEU A 23 11.49 -1.47 1.44
C LEU A 23 11.66 -2.93 1.85
N ARG A 24 11.85 -3.82 0.87
CA ARG A 24 12.09 -5.25 1.10
C ARG A 24 13.58 -5.55 1.09
N PHE A 25 13.98 -6.49 1.94
CA PHE A 25 15.36 -6.96 2.08
C PHE A 25 15.38 -8.48 2.30
N PRO A 26 16.54 -9.15 2.12
CA PRO A 26 16.69 -10.56 2.45
C PRO A 26 16.34 -10.82 3.91
N THR A 27 15.72 -11.98 4.17
CA THR A 27 15.21 -12.34 5.49
C THR A 27 16.25 -12.19 6.60
N ILE A 28 15.91 -11.46 7.65
CA ILE A 28 16.71 -11.28 8.85
C ILE A 28 16.00 -12.01 10.00
N LEU A 29 16.46 -13.24 10.28
CA LEU A 29 15.85 -14.14 11.27
C LEU A 29 15.79 -13.53 12.67
N LYS A 30 16.71 -12.64 13.01
CA LYS A 30 16.75 -11.96 14.30
C LYS A 30 15.47 -11.19 14.61
N ILE A 31 14.79 -10.65 13.58
CA ILE A 31 13.54 -9.88 13.74
C ILE A 31 12.38 -10.78 14.17
N ASP A 32 12.33 -12.04 13.69
CA ASP A 32 11.30 -13.00 14.09
C ASP A 32 11.66 -13.73 15.41
N ALA A 33 12.96 -13.80 15.74
CA ALA A 33 13.44 -14.57 16.90
C ALA A 33 13.25 -13.83 18.24
N GLU A 34 13.16 -12.50 18.23
CA GLU A 34 13.09 -11.68 19.44
C GLU A 34 12.20 -10.45 19.27
N ILE A 35 11.65 -9.95 20.38
CA ILE A 35 10.93 -8.67 20.38
C ILE A 35 11.91 -7.54 20.01
N PRO A 36 11.62 -6.67 19.04
CA PRO A 36 12.54 -5.65 18.53
C PRO A 36 12.69 -4.45 19.49
N VAL A 37 13.14 -4.68 20.71
CA VAL A 37 13.27 -3.66 21.78
C VAL A 37 14.19 -2.52 21.36
N ALA A 38 15.37 -2.84 20.78
CA ALA A 38 16.31 -1.81 20.35
C ALA A 38 15.75 -0.91 19.24
N PHE A 39 14.96 -1.49 18.33
CA PHE A 39 14.27 -0.74 17.28
C PHE A 39 13.19 0.15 17.89
N GLN A 40 12.38 -0.38 18.81
CA GLN A 40 11.35 0.38 19.51
C GLN A 40 11.97 1.58 20.24
N GLU A 41 13.06 1.41 20.99
CA GLU A 41 13.77 2.50 21.67
C GLU A 41 14.22 3.59 20.70
N ALA A 42 14.69 3.22 19.50
CA ALA A 42 15.17 4.18 18.50
C ALA A 42 14.03 5.00 17.87
N VAL A 43 12.80 4.46 17.79
CA VAL A 43 11.67 5.12 17.12
C VAL A 43 10.57 5.62 18.05
N ARG A 44 10.59 5.27 19.35
CA ARG A 44 9.48 5.52 20.29
C ARG A 44 9.16 6.99 20.53
N SER A 45 10.08 7.91 20.29
CA SER A 45 9.81 9.35 20.40
C SER A 45 8.72 9.81 19.39
N THR A 46 8.65 9.15 18.21
CA THR A 46 7.69 9.44 17.14
C THR A 46 6.59 8.40 17.08
N PHE A 47 6.94 7.14 17.36
CA PHE A 47 6.03 5.97 17.28
C PHE A 47 5.98 5.24 18.63
N PRO A 48 5.30 5.81 19.65
CA PRO A 48 5.32 5.26 21.02
C PRO A 48 4.54 3.95 21.17
N ASP A 49 3.46 3.77 20.40
CA ASP A 49 2.58 2.62 20.54
C ASP A 49 3.10 1.42 19.76
N TYR A 50 3.17 0.26 20.39
CA TYR A 50 3.63 -1.00 19.80
C TYR A 50 2.51 -2.04 19.78
N THR A 51 2.27 -2.66 18.64
CA THR A 51 1.27 -3.73 18.47
C THR A 51 1.82 -4.81 17.55
N PRO A 52 2.16 -6.00 18.06
CA PRO A 52 2.54 -7.12 17.21
C PRO A 52 1.32 -7.83 16.63
N THR A 53 1.43 -8.29 15.38
CA THR A 53 0.45 -9.15 14.73
C THR A 53 1.17 -10.35 14.14
N VAL A 54 0.69 -11.55 14.44
CA VAL A 54 1.25 -12.78 13.87
C VAL A 54 0.49 -13.09 12.58
N GLU A 55 1.21 -13.12 11.48
CA GLU A 55 0.68 -13.49 10.17
C GLU A 55 1.04 -14.95 9.88
N HIS A 56 0.02 -15.76 9.62
CA HIS A 56 0.19 -17.15 9.19
C HIS A 56 0.05 -17.19 7.66
N ALA A 57 1.14 -17.48 6.97
CA ALA A 57 1.06 -17.75 5.54
C ALA A 57 0.45 -19.15 5.36
N HIS A 58 -0.76 -19.23 4.82
CA HIS A 58 -1.37 -20.50 4.42
C HIS A 58 -0.77 -20.91 3.07
N ASN A 59 -0.19 -22.10 3.04
CA ASN A 59 0.29 -22.71 1.80
C ASN A 59 -0.92 -23.21 0.99
N VAL A 60 -0.95 -22.83 -0.27
CA VAL A 60 -1.78 -23.50 -1.27
C VAL A 60 -0.93 -24.63 -1.87
N GLU A 61 -1.29 -25.86 -1.61
CA GLU A 61 -0.71 -27.01 -2.29
C GLU A 61 -1.19 -26.99 -3.75
N LEU A 62 -0.29 -26.76 -4.66
CA LEU A 62 -0.54 -26.94 -6.10
C LEU A 62 0.00 -28.34 -6.47
N THR A 63 -0.91 -29.28 -6.64
CA THR A 63 -0.58 -30.59 -7.23
C THR A 63 -0.59 -30.43 -8.75
N ASP A 64 0.51 -30.71 -9.38
CA ASP A 64 0.57 -30.73 -10.84
C ASP A 64 -0.18 -31.94 -11.41
N THR A 65 -0.42 -31.95 -12.73
CA THR A 65 -1.11 -33.03 -13.44
C THR A 65 -0.35 -34.37 -13.42
N ASN A 66 0.89 -34.38 -12.91
CA ASN A 66 1.75 -35.56 -12.77
C ASN A 66 1.78 -36.11 -11.32
N GLY A 67 1.03 -35.50 -10.40
CA GLY A 67 0.91 -35.99 -9.03
C GLY A 67 2.12 -35.63 -8.14
N GLN A 68 2.95 -34.66 -8.53
CA GLN A 68 4.07 -34.20 -7.72
C GLN A 68 3.57 -33.03 -6.86
N THR A 69 3.59 -33.21 -5.52
CA THR A 69 3.17 -32.22 -4.54
C THR A 69 4.40 -31.48 -4.04
N ASP A 70 4.51 -30.19 -4.33
CA ASP A 70 5.49 -29.32 -3.68
C ASP A 70 4.98 -28.89 -2.31
N THR A 71 5.68 -29.35 -1.27
CA THR A 71 5.38 -29.01 0.14
C THR A 71 6.05 -27.69 0.46
N HIS A 72 5.30 -26.59 0.46
CA HIS A 72 5.78 -25.32 0.98
C HIS A 72 5.59 -25.25 2.49
N THR A 73 6.68 -25.02 3.20
CA THR A 73 6.69 -24.89 4.67
C THR A 73 5.95 -23.60 5.06
N SER A 74 4.98 -23.69 5.96
CA SER A 74 4.31 -22.51 6.51
C SER A 74 5.29 -21.69 7.36
N HIS A 75 5.60 -20.48 6.92
CA HIS A 75 6.34 -19.52 7.73
C HIS A 75 5.37 -18.62 8.48
N THR A 76 5.50 -18.64 9.80
CA THR A 76 4.84 -17.65 10.66
C THR A 76 5.75 -16.43 10.75
N THR A 77 5.26 -15.27 10.32
CA THR A 77 6.01 -14.01 10.37
C THR A 77 5.32 -13.07 11.34
N THR A 78 6.10 -12.48 12.24
CA THR A 78 5.57 -11.43 13.13
C THR A 78 5.70 -10.08 12.45
N ASN A 79 4.59 -9.38 12.34
CA ASN A 79 4.54 -7.99 11.89
C ASN A 79 4.54 -7.07 13.12
N HIS A 80 5.65 -6.41 13.38
CA HIS A 80 5.82 -5.48 14.48
C HIS A 80 5.37 -4.08 14.02
N ALA A 81 4.21 -3.64 14.48
CA ALA A 81 3.68 -2.32 14.16
C ALA A 81 3.99 -1.31 15.26
N PHE A 82 4.62 -0.20 14.86
CA PHE A 82 4.90 0.96 15.70
C PHE A 82 4.05 2.13 15.20
N ILE A 83 3.25 2.74 16.07
CA ILE A 83 2.19 3.67 15.69
C ILE A 83 2.43 5.00 16.39
N SER A 84 2.23 6.11 15.66
CA SER A 84 2.30 7.46 16.23
C SER A 84 1.16 7.72 17.22
N ALA A 85 1.36 8.63 18.16
CA ALA A 85 0.37 8.98 19.19
C ALA A 85 -0.96 9.47 18.60
N ASP A 86 -0.94 10.16 17.46
CA ASP A 86 -2.13 10.60 16.73
C ASP A 86 -2.76 9.51 15.84
N ARG A 87 -2.18 8.31 15.82
CA ARG A 87 -2.57 7.12 15.02
C ARG A 87 -2.60 7.34 13.50
N LYS A 88 -1.97 8.39 13.01
CA LYS A 88 -1.94 8.70 11.56
C LYS A 88 -0.78 8.07 10.82
N TRP A 89 0.27 7.69 11.55
CA TRP A 89 1.48 7.12 11.00
C TRP A 89 1.75 5.75 11.61
N ARG A 90 2.22 4.83 10.78
CA ARG A 90 2.56 3.47 11.22
C ARG A 90 3.84 3.02 10.53
N VAL A 91 4.74 2.46 11.32
CA VAL A 91 5.89 1.69 10.83
C VAL A 91 5.60 0.21 11.05
N ASN A 92 5.72 -0.59 10.02
CA ASN A 92 5.66 -2.04 10.08
C ASN A 92 7.06 -2.61 9.85
N LEU A 93 7.52 -3.48 10.72
CA LEU A 93 8.78 -4.20 10.62
C LEU A 93 8.52 -5.69 10.67
N THR A 94 9.02 -6.42 9.67
CA THR A 94 9.03 -7.88 9.62
C THR A 94 10.44 -8.37 9.31
N SER A 95 10.65 -9.67 9.34
CA SER A 95 11.94 -10.26 8.92
C SER A 95 12.32 -9.98 7.46
N GLY A 96 11.38 -9.57 6.60
CA GLY A 96 11.61 -9.37 5.17
C GLY A 96 11.34 -7.97 4.63
N PHE A 97 10.78 -7.06 5.44
CA PHE A 97 10.56 -5.68 5.01
C PHE A 97 10.40 -4.70 6.18
N ILE A 98 10.62 -3.42 5.87
CA ILE A 98 10.12 -2.28 6.62
C ILE A 98 9.16 -1.49 5.76
N ALA A 99 8.06 -1.00 6.34
CA ALA A 99 7.12 -0.12 5.65
C ALA A 99 6.71 1.04 6.54
N LEU A 100 6.62 2.24 5.96
CA LEU A 100 5.94 3.39 6.57
C LEU A 100 4.61 3.60 5.87
N SER A 101 3.54 3.78 6.61
CA SER A 101 2.23 4.16 6.08
C SER A 101 1.64 5.36 6.79
N THR A 102 0.78 6.09 6.08
CA THR A 102 0.01 7.21 6.65
C THR A 102 -1.40 7.29 6.07
N LEU A 103 -2.36 7.63 6.91
CA LEU A 103 -3.74 7.98 6.56
C LEU A 103 -3.92 9.51 6.41
N ASN A 104 -2.86 10.30 6.55
CA ASN A 104 -2.92 11.77 6.52
C ASN A 104 -1.79 12.34 5.66
N TYR A 105 -1.64 11.80 4.45
CA TYR A 105 -0.61 12.25 3.53
C TYR A 105 -0.90 13.67 3.02
N LYS A 106 0.13 14.51 3.02
CA LYS A 106 0.07 15.87 2.48
C LYS A 106 1.03 16.06 1.33
N ARG A 107 2.31 15.69 1.52
CA ARG A 107 3.37 15.85 0.53
C ARG A 107 4.52 14.89 0.79
N TRP A 108 5.27 14.63 -0.26
CA TRP A 108 6.39 13.69 -0.24
C TRP A 108 7.48 14.04 0.77
N GLU A 109 7.80 15.33 0.92
CA GLU A 109 8.87 15.76 1.82
C GLU A 109 8.57 15.37 3.28
N GLU A 110 7.33 15.61 3.73
CA GLU A 110 6.89 15.23 5.07
C GLU A 110 6.91 13.71 5.25
N PHE A 111 6.42 12.96 4.24
CA PHE A 111 6.43 11.51 4.27
C PHE A 111 7.85 10.95 4.32
N ARG A 112 8.75 11.47 3.48
CA ARG A 112 10.17 11.07 3.46
C ARG A 112 10.84 11.35 4.80
N ASP A 113 10.61 12.51 5.38
CA ASP A 113 11.24 12.91 6.65
C ASP A 113 10.80 11.99 7.80
N MET A 114 9.53 11.53 7.80
CA MET A 114 9.02 10.52 8.74
C MET A 114 9.64 9.13 8.54
N LEU A 115 10.10 8.79 7.35
CA LEU A 115 10.76 7.51 7.05
C LEU A 115 12.23 7.48 7.51
N VAL A 116 12.89 8.64 7.65
CA VAL A 116 14.34 8.71 7.93
C VAL A 116 14.71 7.98 9.23
N ALA A 117 14.05 8.27 10.34
CA ALA A 117 14.38 7.68 11.63
C ALA A 117 14.16 6.16 11.67
N PRO A 118 13.01 5.60 11.20
CA PRO A 118 12.84 4.15 11.08
C PRO A 118 13.87 3.47 10.19
N LEU A 119 14.22 4.08 9.06
CA LEU A 119 15.22 3.52 8.16
C LEU A 119 16.61 3.53 8.77
N GLN A 120 17.00 4.60 9.45
CA GLN A 120 18.27 4.68 10.19
C GLN A 120 18.34 3.64 11.30
N ALA A 121 17.24 3.43 12.04
CA ALA A 121 17.16 2.39 13.08
C ALA A 121 17.33 0.99 12.46
N LEU A 122 16.66 0.69 11.35
CA LEU A 122 16.83 -0.57 10.64
C LEU A 122 18.30 -0.79 10.23
N MET A 123 18.91 0.22 9.62
CA MET A 123 20.29 0.13 9.13
C MET A 123 21.30 -0.05 10.25
N SER A 124 21.11 0.62 11.40
CA SER A 124 22.06 0.55 12.52
C SER A 124 21.91 -0.74 13.35
N ILE A 125 20.70 -1.28 13.49
CA ILE A 125 20.41 -2.41 14.40
C ILE A 125 20.48 -3.75 13.66
N TYR A 126 19.94 -3.81 12.43
CA TYR A 126 19.79 -5.04 11.68
C TYR A 126 20.70 -5.13 10.45
N ALA A 127 21.20 -4.00 9.96
CA ALA A 127 22.17 -3.90 8.87
C ALA A 127 21.84 -4.81 7.66
N PRO A 128 20.65 -4.67 7.03
CA PRO A 128 20.32 -5.45 5.85
C PRO A 128 21.40 -5.28 4.77
N SER A 129 21.81 -6.37 4.11
CA SER A 129 22.89 -6.35 3.11
C SER A 129 22.55 -5.50 1.89
N HIS A 130 21.27 -5.49 1.49
CA HIS A 130 20.74 -4.69 0.40
C HIS A 130 19.22 -4.62 0.47
N PHE A 131 18.63 -3.72 -0.32
CA PHE A 131 17.19 -3.71 -0.58
C PHE A 131 16.94 -4.33 -1.96
N ASN A 132 16.10 -5.35 -2.03
CA ASN A 132 15.76 -6.02 -3.27
C ASN A 132 14.50 -5.46 -3.95
N ARG A 133 13.72 -4.64 -3.24
CA ARG A 133 12.56 -3.93 -3.78
C ARG A 133 12.25 -2.68 -2.96
N VAL A 134 11.96 -1.58 -3.65
CA VAL A 134 11.32 -0.39 -3.07
C VAL A 134 9.96 -0.23 -3.74
N GLY A 135 8.90 -0.18 -2.96
CA GLY A 135 7.53 0.02 -3.44
C GLY A 135 6.90 1.25 -2.81
N LEU A 136 6.23 2.05 -3.62
CA LEU A 136 5.43 3.19 -3.16
C LEU A 136 4.00 3.00 -3.67
N ARG A 137 3.03 2.99 -2.75
CA ARG A 137 1.62 2.83 -3.06
C ARG A 137 0.85 4.05 -2.58
N TYR A 138 0.01 4.57 -3.45
CA TYR A 138 -1.01 5.56 -3.15
C TYR A 138 -2.37 4.90 -3.31
N THR A 139 -3.29 5.13 -2.37
CA THR A 139 -4.66 4.63 -2.45
C THR A 139 -5.61 5.81 -2.38
N ASP A 140 -6.31 6.04 -3.47
CA ASP A 140 -7.36 7.05 -3.58
C ASP A 140 -8.73 6.42 -3.39
N ALA A 141 -9.66 7.11 -2.68
CA ALA A 141 -11.05 6.72 -2.54
C ALA A 141 -11.96 7.89 -2.97
N ILE A 142 -12.43 7.82 -4.20
CA ILE A 142 -13.26 8.87 -4.80
C ILE A 142 -14.73 8.58 -4.47
N ASP A 143 -15.27 9.30 -3.48
CA ASP A 143 -16.69 9.27 -3.10
C ASP A 143 -17.44 10.37 -3.87
N ARG A 144 -17.92 10.05 -5.07
CA ARG A 144 -18.61 11.05 -5.91
C ARG A 144 -19.90 11.57 -5.29
N ILE A 145 -20.60 10.76 -4.48
CA ILE A 145 -21.83 11.17 -3.80
C ILE A 145 -21.48 12.15 -2.67
N GLY A 146 -20.51 11.81 -1.83
CA GLY A 146 -20.01 12.68 -0.77
C GLY A 146 -19.43 14.00 -1.27
N LEU A 147 -18.93 14.03 -2.53
CA LEU A 147 -18.46 15.24 -3.21
C LEU A 147 -19.58 16.08 -3.85
N GLY A 148 -20.85 15.63 -3.81
CA GLY A 148 -21.97 16.28 -4.49
C GLY A 148 -22.01 16.02 -6.01
N LEU A 149 -21.27 15.03 -6.49
CA LEU A 149 -21.16 14.66 -7.91
C LEU A 149 -21.93 13.37 -8.25
N GLY A 150 -22.92 13.01 -7.43
CA GLY A 150 -23.66 11.75 -7.56
C GLY A 150 -24.42 11.58 -8.87
N THR A 151 -24.76 12.67 -9.58
CA THR A 151 -25.41 12.65 -10.88
C THR A 151 -24.43 12.53 -12.05
N CYS A 152 -23.12 12.76 -11.82
CA CYS A 152 -22.10 12.61 -12.86
C CYS A 152 -21.81 11.13 -13.09
N ARG A 153 -21.54 10.74 -14.33
CA ARG A 153 -21.01 9.41 -14.65
C ARG A 153 -19.54 9.33 -14.22
N TRP A 154 -19.03 8.13 -14.01
CA TRP A 154 -17.61 7.93 -13.76
C TRP A 154 -16.73 8.42 -14.92
N THR A 155 -17.22 8.28 -16.16
CA THR A 155 -16.54 8.79 -17.37
C THR A 155 -16.39 10.30 -17.43
N ASP A 156 -17.18 11.05 -16.65
CA ASP A 156 -17.07 12.52 -16.57
C ASP A 156 -16.00 12.94 -15.56
N LEU A 157 -15.58 12.04 -14.67
CA LEU A 157 -14.67 12.31 -13.54
C LEU A 157 -13.30 11.66 -13.72
N VAL A 158 -13.25 10.50 -14.34
CA VAL A 158 -12.05 9.67 -14.49
C VAL A 158 -11.92 9.21 -15.93
N LYS A 159 -10.68 9.15 -16.42
CA LYS A 159 -10.39 8.72 -17.79
C LYS A 159 -10.90 7.28 -18.04
N PRO A 160 -11.53 7.02 -19.19
CA PRO A 160 -12.11 5.73 -19.51
C PRO A 160 -11.14 4.55 -19.41
N GLU A 161 -9.84 4.78 -19.69
CA GLU A 161 -8.79 3.77 -19.61
C GLU A 161 -8.62 3.18 -18.20
N MET A 162 -9.01 3.92 -17.17
CA MET A 162 -8.95 3.49 -15.76
C MET A 162 -10.24 2.83 -15.29
N LEU A 163 -11.31 2.90 -16.05
CA LEU A 163 -12.66 2.52 -15.63
C LEU A 163 -13.08 1.12 -16.08
N GLY A 164 -12.43 0.55 -17.10
CA GLY A 164 -12.81 -0.75 -17.65
C GLY A 164 -14.30 -0.79 -18.01
N MET A 165 -15.05 -1.75 -17.47
CA MET A 165 -16.49 -1.90 -17.74
C MET A 165 -17.35 -0.71 -17.28
N LEU A 166 -16.89 0.08 -16.31
CA LEU A 166 -17.59 1.31 -15.88
C LEU A 166 -17.63 2.39 -16.97
N ALA A 167 -16.77 2.29 -17.97
CA ALA A 167 -16.77 3.18 -19.14
C ALA A 167 -17.66 2.70 -20.28
N SER A 168 -18.41 1.61 -20.12
CA SER A 168 -19.28 1.07 -21.16
C SER A 168 -20.29 2.10 -21.63
N ALA A 169 -20.40 2.27 -22.96
CA ALA A 169 -21.44 3.11 -23.56
C ALA A 169 -22.82 2.43 -23.61
N THR A 170 -22.86 1.10 -23.47
CA THR A 170 -24.07 0.29 -23.62
C THR A 170 -24.65 -0.20 -22.32
N LEU A 171 -23.84 -0.30 -21.25
CA LEU A 171 -24.29 -0.75 -19.94
C LEU A 171 -24.48 0.45 -18.99
N PRO A 172 -25.65 0.56 -18.34
CA PRO A 172 -25.81 1.52 -17.25
C PRO A 172 -24.89 1.18 -16.08
N GLU A 173 -24.27 2.18 -15.45
CA GLU A 173 -23.41 1.97 -14.28
C GLU A 173 -24.14 1.24 -13.13
N SER A 174 -25.46 1.43 -13.01
CA SER A 174 -26.29 0.84 -11.96
C SER A 174 -26.39 -0.70 -12.01
N VAL A 175 -26.09 -1.33 -13.15
CA VAL A 175 -26.10 -2.80 -13.27
C VAL A 175 -24.74 -3.41 -12.97
N ILE A 176 -23.70 -2.59 -12.79
CA ILE A 176 -22.35 -3.04 -12.51
C ILE A 176 -22.16 -3.07 -10.99
N THR A 177 -22.25 -4.25 -10.41
CA THR A 177 -22.12 -4.46 -8.96
C THR A 177 -20.66 -4.56 -8.50
N HIS A 178 -19.78 -5.01 -9.41
CA HIS A 178 -18.34 -5.11 -9.17
C HIS A 178 -17.58 -4.87 -10.46
N ALA A 179 -16.55 -4.07 -10.42
CA ALA A 179 -15.64 -3.86 -11.53
C ALA A 179 -14.24 -3.58 -10.98
N THR A 180 -13.24 -4.22 -11.54
CA THR A 180 -11.83 -3.96 -11.26
C THR A 180 -11.06 -3.95 -12.57
N GLN A 181 -10.25 -2.92 -12.76
CA GLN A 181 -9.32 -2.76 -13.87
C GLN A 181 -7.90 -2.75 -13.30
N VAL A 182 -7.04 -3.61 -13.81
CA VAL A 182 -5.61 -3.65 -13.46
C VAL A 182 -4.79 -3.40 -14.71
N SER A 183 -3.86 -2.47 -14.61
CA SER A 183 -2.91 -2.16 -15.69
C SER A 183 -1.49 -2.14 -15.11
N GLU A 184 -0.59 -2.87 -15.72
CA GLU A 184 0.83 -2.84 -15.40
C GLU A 184 1.61 -2.14 -16.51
N LEU A 185 2.37 -1.13 -16.15
CA LEU A 185 3.17 -0.30 -17.04
C LEU A 185 4.64 -0.47 -16.70
N LYS A 186 5.43 -0.91 -17.67
CA LYS A 186 6.89 -0.91 -17.54
C LYS A 186 7.39 0.51 -17.80
N LEU A 187 7.95 1.16 -16.77
CA LEU A 187 8.45 2.52 -16.89
C LEU A 187 9.88 2.54 -17.44
N ASP A 188 10.70 1.59 -16.99
CA ASP A 188 12.07 1.33 -17.46
C ASP A 188 12.45 -0.14 -17.21
N ASN A 189 13.75 -0.48 -17.21
CA ASN A 189 14.20 -1.86 -17.03
C ASN A 189 14.02 -2.38 -15.59
N GLU A 190 13.92 -1.51 -14.60
CA GLU A 190 13.91 -1.85 -13.18
C GLU A 190 12.62 -1.37 -12.49
N THR A 191 11.84 -0.49 -13.15
CA THR A 191 10.68 0.16 -12.55
C THR A 191 9.40 -0.19 -13.30
N ALA A 192 8.41 -0.64 -12.56
CA ALA A 192 7.03 -0.83 -13.06
C ALA A 192 6.04 -0.02 -12.21
N MET A 193 4.93 0.36 -12.83
CA MET A 193 3.78 0.95 -12.15
C MET A 193 2.56 0.07 -12.37
N VAL A 194 1.88 -0.27 -11.29
CA VAL A 194 0.59 -0.97 -11.34
C VAL A 194 -0.50 0.02 -10.96
N ILE A 195 -1.49 0.16 -11.83
CA ILE A 195 -2.70 0.93 -11.58
C ILE A 195 -3.82 -0.08 -11.38
N ASN A 196 -4.47 -0.03 -10.21
CA ASN A 196 -5.61 -0.88 -9.88
C ASN A 196 -6.79 0.05 -9.57
N ALA A 197 -7.82 0.03 -10.41
CA ALA A 197 -8.99 0.87 -10.25
C ALA A 197 -10.26 0.01 -10.20
N GLY A 198 -11.13 0.25 -9.22
CA GLY A 198 -12.35 -0.56 -9.07
C GLY A 198 -13.37 0.02 -8.10
N LEU A 199 -14.61 -0.45 -8.20
CA LEU A 199 -15.64 -0.13 -7.23
C LEU A 199 -15.38 -0.86 -5.92
N GLY A 200 -15.45 -0.13 -4.82
CA GLY A 200 -15.23 -0.66 -3.48
C GLY A 200 -15.82 0.21 -2.40
N SER A 201 -15.58 -0.17 -1.16
CA SER A 201 -15.90 0.63 0.03
C SER A 201 -14.61 1.08 0.70
N ALA A 202 -14.60 2.30 1.22
CA ALA A 202 -13.49 2.81 2.03
C ALA A 202 -13.96 3.07 3.46
N GLU A 203 -13.09 2.86 4.43
CA GLU A 203 -13.38 3.11 5.84
C GLU A 203 -13.82 4.56 6.05
N GLY A 204 -14.87 4.76 6.82
CA GLY A 204 -15.45 6.08 7.06
C GLY A 204 -16.27 6.66 5.90
N LYS A 205 -16.50 5.89 4.82
CA LYS A 205 -17.39 6.27 3.70
C LYS A 205 -18.63 5.42 3.70
N SER A 206 -19.79 6.08 3.58
CA SER A 206 -21.10 5.40 3.53
C SER A 206 -21.49 4.98 2.12
N ASN A 207 -20.85 5.56 1.11
CA ASN A 207 -21.16 5.33 -0.30
C ASN A 207 -20.09 4.48 -0.97
N PRO A 208 -20.45 3.74 -2.04
CA PRO A 208 -19.44 3.10 -2.89
C PRO A 208 -18.48 4.14 -3.48
N CYS A 209 -17.19 3.84 -3.43
CA CYS A 209 -16.11 4.68 -3.93
C CYS A 209 -15.48 4.03 -5.16
N LEU A 210 -14.93 4.84 -6.05
CA LEU A 210 -13.90 4.35 -6.95
C LEU A 210 -12.57 4.37 -6.18
N ILE A 211 -12.00 3.20 -5.98
CA ILE A 211 -10.69 3.01 -5.35
C ILE A 211 -9.64 2.92 -6.46
N VAL A 212 -8.58 3.70 -6.34
CA VAL A 212 -7.46 3.69 -7.30
C VAL A 212 -6.14 3.55 -6.57
#